data_a473fb1af2fe0e1dcf2d38f5b034946d
#
_entry.id   a473fb1af2fe0e1dcf2d38f5b034946d
#
_cell.length_a   1.000
_cell.length_b   1.000
_cell.length_c   1.000
_cell.angle_alpha   90.00
_cell.angle_beta   90.00
_cell.angle_gamma   90.00
#
_symmetry.space_group_name_H-M   'P 1'
#
loop_
_entity.id
_entity.type
_entity.pdbx_description
1 polymer ?
#
loop_
_entity_poly.entity_id
_entity_poly.type
_entity_poly.pdbx_seq_one_letter_code
_entity_poly.pdbx_strand_id
1 'polypeptide(L)'
;MRARHITAVVATCTYLITGAPAIAQSDDSQSDDESISLPARATPDAKTPTSKKPESASDWQIRPRWRVQYDVANLTGPAGLPGTGDLQDIRRARVGVDLTMPHGLAARLETELTTDPIELTDAYLQWSDKRFKVILGQQKAQLPLDEENSNLNISFLERAAFVSAFGYSRRTGISGHYVKGDWAISGGVYTDPLILLNDVATNSSSVDLRTYWSPQFASAKFHLGASYHWRDLNDFGIATTRYRSRPALRITDTRYIGTPALDVEKEQRFGLEAAAVRGRFHVAAEAHWLKAQRDRLDDPTFFGAYAEMGVFLTKDSRPLKGGLFGAIKPHKPVGGGGLGAVQLNLRYDHLDLNSGNIVGGKQDGYLASLIWTPAENFRLMGQFAQLNYSDAAIAVAGNRSYSVDVLGVRGQISF
;
A
#
# COMPACT_ATOMS: atom_id res chain seq x y z
N MET A 1 35.25 -7.44 10.94
CA MET A 1 34.68 -6.08 11.06
C MET A 1 33.15 -6.02 10.88
N ARG A 2 32.44 -7.14 10.72
CA ARG A 2 30.97 -7.17 10.41
C ARG A 2 30.03 -7.21 11.63
N ALA A 3 30.52 -7.46 12.83
CA ALA A 3 29.66 -7.63 14.02
C ALA A 3 29.31 -6.34 14.78
N ARG A 4 29.99 -5.22 14.49
CA ARG A 4 29.77 -3.96 15.24
C ARG A 4 28.57 -3.12 14.77
N HIS A 5 28.12 -3.28 13.52
CA HIS A 5 27.04 -2.45 12.98
C HIS A 5 25.64 -2.97 13.32
N ILE A 6 25.47 -4.28 13.52
CA ILE A 6 24.17 -4.88 13.90
C ILE A 6 23.73 -4.45 15.31
N THR A 7 24.71 -4.27 16.21
CA THR A 7 24.44 -3.88 17.61
C THR A 7 23.91 -2.44 17.72
N ALA A 8 24.31 -1.54 16.84
CA ALA A 8 23.86 -0.15 16.86
C ALA A 8 22.39 0.03 16.46
N VAL A 9 21.91 -0.72 15.47
CA VAL A 9 20.50 -0.66 15.00
C VAL A 9 19.55 -1.20 16.08
N VAL A 10 19.95 -2.25 16.80
CA VAL A 10 19.13 -2.83 17.89
C VAL A 10 19.11 -1.90 19.12
N ALA A 11 20.24 -1.21 19.42
CA ALA A 11 20.33 -0.30 20.56
C ALA A 11 19.43 0.94 20.39
N THR A 12 19.28 1.48 19.18
CA THR A 12 18.43 2.65 18.93
C THR A 12 16.93 2.33 19.09
N CYS A 13 16.49 1.13 18.78
CA CYS A 13 15.13 0.70 19.01
C CYS A 13 14.80 0.49 20.51
N THR A 14 15.78 0.12 21.33
CA THR A 14 15.57 -0.16 22.77
C THR A 14 15.37 1.13 23.57
N TYR A 15 15.93 2.25 23.14
CA TYR A 15 15.78 3.55 23.83
C TYR A 15 14.38 4.20 23.65
N LEU A 16 13.64 3.81 22.62
CA LEU A 16 12.28 4.34 22.35
C LEU A 16 11.18 3.67 23.18
N ILE A 17 11.47 2.57 23.87
CA ILE A 17 10.46 1.78 24.61
C ILE A 17 10.34 2.20 26.08
N THR A 18 11.32 2.94 26.66
CA THR A 18 11.38 3.20 28.10
C THR A 18 10.81 4.54 28.57
N GLY A 19 10.21 5.36 27.70
CA GLY A 19 9.84 6.73 28.01
C GLY A 19 8.36 7.13 27.89
N ALA A 20 7.39 6.21 27.84
CA ALA A 20 5.98 6.60 27.75
C ALA A 20 5.31 6.61 29.15
N PRO A 21 4.71 7.72 29.58
CA PRO A 21 3.86 7.73 30.78
C PRO A 21 2.55 6.99 30.50
N ALA A 22 2.10 6.23 31.49
CA ALA A 22 0.80 5.55 31.49
C ALA A 22 -0.33 6.58 31.37
N ILE A 23 -1.06 6.56 30.26
CA ILE A 23 -2.31 7.29 30.12
C ILE A 23 -3.46 6.33 30.43
N ALA A 24 -4.31 6.80 31.35
CA ALA A 24 -5.45 6.06 31.87
C ALA A 24 -6.42 5.64 30.74
N GLN A 25 -6.94 4.42 30.89
CA GLN A 25 -8.02 3.88 30.06
C GLN A 25 -9.28 4.73 30.16
N SER A 26 -9.76 5.20 29.03
CA SER A 26 -11.17 5.43 28.80
C SER A 26 -11.64 4.42 27.78
N ASP A 27 -12.60 3.59 28.17
CA ASP A 27 -13.30 2.63 27.32
C ASP A 27 -13.98 3.33 26.13
N ASP A 28 -14.10 2.60 25.02
CA ASP A 28 -14.80 2.91 23.78
C ASP A 28 -14.12 3.89 22.80
N SER A 29 -13.28 3.34 21.93
CA SER A 29 -13.21 3.83 20.56
C SER A 29 -12.68 2.73 19.61
N GLN A 30 -13.58 2.13 18.85
CA GLN A 30 -13.26 1.40 17.63
C GLN A 30 -12.71 2.39 16.59
N SER A 31 -11.39 2.46 16.45
CA SER A 31 -10.77 3.15 15.31
C SER A 31 -10.55 2.16 14.19
N ASP A 32 -11.56 1.99 13.35
CA ASP A 32 -11.42 1.23 12.11
C ASP A 32 -10.69 2.08 11.07
N ASP A 33 -9.42 1.78 10.81
CA ASP A 33 -8.71 2.26 9.60
C ASP A 33 -9.21 1.44 8.39
N GLU A 34 -10.51 1.37 8.26
CA GLU A 34 -11.16 0.73 7.12
C GLU A 34 -11.33 1.77 6.01
N SER A 35 -10.78 1.47 4.84
CA SER A 35 -11.51 1.73 3.61
C SER A 35 -12.90 1.16 3.87
N ILE A 36 -13.91 2.01 4.02
CA ILE A 36 -15.25 1.66 4.52
C ILE A 36 -15.71 0.37 3.84
N SER A 37 -15.56 -0.74 4.55
CA SER A 37 -16.01 -2.05 4.08
C SER A 37 -17.53 -2.11 4.24
N LEU A 38 -18.20 -2.65 3.23
CA LEU A 38 -19.62 -2.91 3.28
C LEU A 38 -19.95 -3.88 4.41
N PRO A 39 -21.07 -3.72 5.11
CA PRO A 39 -21.44 -4.60 6.21
C PRO A 39 -21.62 -6.05 5.72
N ALA A 40 -20.96 -6.98 6.39
CA ALA A 40 -21.10 -8.40 6.16
C ALA A 40 -22.50 -8.86 6.56
N ARG A 41 -23.01 -9.85 5.80
CA ARG A 41 -24.26 -10.57 6.07
C ARG A 41 -24.24 -11.20 7.47
N ALA A 42 -25.21 -10.85 8.30
CA ALA A 42 -25.46 -11.53 9.57
C ALA A 42 -25.94 -12.97 9.31
N THR A 43 -25.24 -13.95 9.84
CA THR A 43 -25.77 -15.30 10.04
C THR A 43 -26.53 -15.33 11.37
N PRO A 44 -27.68 -16.00 11.47
CA PRO A 44 -28.42 -16.10 12.73
C PRO A 44 -27.77 -17.15 13.67
N ASP A 45 -27.88 -16.85 14.97
CA ASP A 45 -27.67 -17.70 16.12
C ASP A 45 -26.27 -17.83 16.73
N ALA A 46 -25.98 -16.87 17.62
CA ALA A 46 -25.37 -17.14 18.93
C ALA A 46 -25.79 -16.03 19.89
N LYS A 47 -26.31 -16.36 21.06
CA LYS A 47 -26.80 -15.42 22.08
C LYS A 47 -25.69 -14.45 22.49
N THR A 48 -25.83 -13.21 22.06
CA THR A 48 -24.93 -12.07 22.33
C THR A 48 -25.37 -11.39 23.63
N PRO A 49 -24.44 -10.94 24.48
CA PRO A 49 -24.77 -9.95 25.52
C PRO A 49 -25.27 -8.71 24.83
N THR A 50 -26.33 -8.14 25.36
CA THR A 50 -26.98 -6.93 24.86
C THR A 50 -26.01 -5.75 24.76
N SER A 51 -25.41 -5.56 23.60
CA SER A 51 -24.79 -4.29 23.25
C SER A 51 -25.94 -3.33 22.86
N LYS A 52 -25.93 -2.14 23.45
CA LYS A 52 -26.86 -1.06 23.11
C LYS A 52 -26.85 -0.86 21.60
N LYS A 53 -28.02 -0.93 20.98
CA LYS A 53 -28.29 -0.54 19.60
C LYS A 53 -27.74 0.86 19.38
N PRO A 54 -27.01 1.17 18.29
CA PRO A 54 -26.62 2.55 18.02
C PRO A 54 -27.89 3.41 17.94
N GLU A 55 -27.96 4.39 18.78
CA GLU A 55 -29.03 5.40 18.78
C GLU A 55 -28.99 6.16 17.46
N SER A 56 -30.13 6.22 16.79
CA SER A 56 -30.55 7.01 15.64
C SER A 56 -29.48 7.40 14.60
N ALA A 57 -29.75 7.07 13.33
CA ALA A 57 -29.03 7.48 12.11
C ALA A 57 -29.00 9.04 11.88
N SER A 58 -29.05 9.84 12.93
CA SER A 58 -29.14 11.31 12.85
C SER A 58 -27.88 12.06 13.31
N ASP A 59 -26.86 11.37 13.84
CA ASP A 59 -25.76 12.08 14.50
C ASP A 59 -24.53 12.19 13.61
N TRP A 60 -23.98 13.38 13.56
CA TRP A 60 -22.68 13.67 12.96
C TRP A 60 -21.58 13.11 13.86
N GLN A 61 -20.61 12.39 13.26
CA GLN A 61 -19.44 11.91 13.97
C GLN A 61 -18.18 12.46 13.31
N ILE A 62 -17.31 13.04 14.12
CA ILE A 62 -16.00 13.54 13.71
C ILE A 62 -14.94 12.65 14.33
N ARG A 63 -14.09 12.03 13.52
CA ARG A 63 -12.99 11.18 13.98
C ARG A 63 -11.66 11.78 13.50
N PRO A 64 -10.82 12.29 14.39
CA PRO A 64 -9.47 12.67 14.03
C PRO A 64 -8.67 11.42 13.67
N ARG A 65 -7.73 11.57 12.76
CA ARG A 65 -6.83 10.52 12.30
C ARG A 65 -5.41 11.04 12.31
N TRP A 66 -4.48 10.19 12.67
CA TRP A 66 -3.08 10.48 12.50
C TRP A 66 -2.27 9.18 12.39
N ARG A 67 -1.13 9.25 11.73
CA ARG A 67 -0.16 8.17 11.65
C ARG A 67 1.25 8.70 11.51
N VAL A 68 2.19 8.00 12.11
CA VAL A 68 3.61 8.22 11.94
C VAL A 68 4.28 6.89 11.65
N GLN A 69 5.17 6.89 10.66
CA GLN A 69 6.05 5.77 10.33
C GLN A 69 7.47 6.30 10.27
N TYR A 70 8.37 5.68 11.03
CA TYR A 70 9.78 5.99 11.05
C TYR A 70 10.58 4.77 10.61
N ASP A 71 11.48 4.96 9.65
CA ASP A 71 12.30 3.92 9.05
C ASP A 71 13.77 4.13 9.36
N VAL A 72 14.44 3.03 9.67
CA VAL A 72 15.91 2.93 9.72
C VAL A 72 16.30 1.75 8.85
N ALA A 73 17.29 1.92 7.98
CA ALA A 73 17.73 0.84 7.11
C ALA A 73 19.22 0.92 6.81
N ASN A 74 19.78 -0.23 6.46
CA ASN A 74 21.10 -0.34 5.84
C ASN A 74 20.95 -0.94 4.44
N LEU A 75 21.55 -0.32 3.45
CA LEU A 75 21.57 -0.75 2.07
C LEU A 75 22.99 -1.10 1.66
N THR A 76 23.22 -2.34 1.25
CA THR A 76 24.53 -2.86 0.83
C THR A 76 24.48 -3.29 -0.63
N GLY A 77 25.57 -3.02 -1.37
CA GLY A 77 25.72 -3.40 -2.78
C GLY A 77 27.19 -3.38 -3.19
N PRO A 78 27.49 -3.47 -4.48
CA PRO A 78 28.84 -3.36 -4.99
C PRO A 78 29.52 -2.06 -4.55
N ALA A 79 30.86 -2.11 -4.40
CA ALA A 79 31.64 -0.92 -4.06
C ALA A 79 31.44 0.19 -5.11
N GLY A 80 31.16 1.41 -4.66
CA GLY A 80 30.88 2.56 -5.51
C GLY A 80 29.43 2.69 -6.01
N LEU A 81 28.53 1.80 -5.59
CA LEU A 81 27.10 1.94 -5.90
C LEU A 81 26.51 3.10 -5.07
N PRO A 82 25.89 4.12 -5.70
CA PRO A 82 25.30 5.24 -4.96
C PRO A 82 24.05 4.81 -4.18
N GLY A 83 23.76 5.53 -3.10
CA GLY A 83 22.56 5.29 -2.27
C GLY A 83 22.68 4.10 -1.32
N THR A 84 23.90 3.54 -1.15
CA THR A 84 24.22 2.51 -0.14
C THR A 84 24.63 3.15 1.19
N GLY A 85 24.55 2.36 2.27
CA GLY A 85 24.91 2.77 3.62
C GLY A 85 23.73 2.80 4.58
N ASP A 86 23.93 3.48 5.71
CA ASP A 86 22.90 3.64 6.75
C ASP A 86 21.97 4.82 6.39
N LEU A 87 20.69 4.57 6.43
CA LEU A 87 19.63 5.50 6.04
C LEU A 87 18.56 5.56 7.14
N GLN A 88 17.99 6.73 7.36
CA GLN A 88 16.85 6.90 8.27
C GLN A 88 15.95 8.05 7.82
N ASP A 89 14.64 7.94 8.04
CA ASP A 89 13.71 8.99 7.68
C ASP A 89 12.35 8.79 8.36
N ILE A 90 11.59 9.89 8.51
CA ILE A 90 10.16 9.82 8.77
C ILE A 90 9.46 9.46 7.46
N ARG A 91 9.13 8.19 7.31
CA ARG A 91 8.54 7.66 6.10
C ARG A 91 7.17 8.24 5.77
N ARG A 92 6.37 8.50 6.80
CA ARG A 92 5.05 9.15 6.74
C ARG A 92 4.74 9.86 8.04
N ALA A 93 4.17 11.04 7.92
CA ALA A 93 3.51 11.74 9.00
C ALA A 93 2.20 12.32 8.44
N ARG A 94 1.06 11.69 8.75
CA ARG A 94 -0.24 12.12 8.25
C ARG A 94 -1.15 12.54 9.36
N VAL A 95 -1.93 13.57 9.08
CA VAL A 95 -3.03 14.02 9.91
C VAL A 95 -4.28 14.17 9.06
N GLY A 96 -5.44 13.95 9.64
CA GLY A 96 -6.68 14.04 8.90
C GLY A 96 -7.91 13.95 9.78
N VAL A 97 -9.06 13.97 9.14
CA VAL A 97 -10.36 13.86 9.80
C VAL A 97 -11.32 13.06 8.90
N ASP A 98 -12.04 12.13 9.52
CA ASP A 98 -13.20 11.47 8.93
C ASP A 98 -14.46 12.09 9.52
N LEU A 99 -15.37 12.50 8.66
CA LEU A 99 -16.68 13.01 8.99
C LEU A 99 -17.74 12.04 8.50
N THR A 100 -18.53 11.49 9.41
CA THR A 100 -19.72 10.69 9.08
C THR A 100 -20.97 11.52 9.35
N MET A 101 -21.87 11.50 8.39
CA MET A 101 -23.10 12.29 8.39
C MET A 101 -24.31 11.39 8.20
N PRO A 102 -25.53 11.87 8.54
CA PRO A 102 -26.76 11.14 8.25
C PRO A 102 -26.91 10.73 6.77
N HIS A 103 -27.79 9.77 6.50
CA HIS A 103 -28.17 9.33 5.15
C HIS A 103 -27.04 8.71 4.32
N GLY A 104 -26.01 8.13 4.98
CA GLY A 104 -24.91 7.46 4.30
C GLY A 104 -23.85 8.40 3.69
N LEU A 105 -23.88 9.67 4.08
CA LEU A 105 -22.88 10.64 3.68
C LEU A 105 -21.65 10.57 4.58
N ALA A 106 -20.46 10.76 4.00
CA ALA A 106 -19.20 10.88 4.71
C ALA A 106 -18.26 11.81 3.95
N ALA A 107 -17.25 12.32 4.65
CA ALA A 107 -16.16 13.08 4.04
C ALA A 107 -14.84 12.69 4.68
N ARG A 108 -13.75 12.77 3.93
CA ARG A 108 -12.39 12.62 4.44
C ARG A 108 -11.53 13.76 3.97
N LEU A 109 -10.71 14.25 4.88
CA LEU A 109 -9.59 15.14 4.59
C LEU A 109 -8.35 14.57 5.27
N GLU A 110 -7.28 14.27 4.52
CA GLU A 110 -6.00 13.77 5.06
C GLU A 110 -4.85 14.43 4.31
N THR A 111 -3.80 14.81 5.03
CA THR A 111 -2.60 15.42 4.46
C THR A 111 -1.33 14.69 4.89
N GLU A 112 -0.32 14.63 4.01
CA GLU A 112 1.05 14.13 4.26
C GLU A 112 1.95 15.31 4.59
N LEU A 113 2.57 15.27 5.77
CA LEU A 113 3.44 16.34 6.28
C LEU A 113 4.92 16.14 5.93
N THR A 114 5.28 14.98 5.36
CA THR A 114 6.67 14.65 5.00
C THR A 114 7.05 15.06 3.57
N THR A 115 6.14 15.69 2.84
CA THR A 115 6.36 16.19 1.47
C THR A 115 6.55 17.71 1.47
N ASP A 116 7.37 18.20 0.56
CA ASP A 116 7.53 19.63 0.31
C ASP A 116 7.21 19.91 -1.18
N PRO A 117 6.15 20.65 -1.47
CA PRO A 117 5.12 21.17 -0.54
C PRO A 117 4.30 20.09 0.14
N ILE A 118 3.64 20.43 1.25
CA ILE A 118 2.70 19.54 1.95
C ILE A 118 1.63 19.06 0.98
N GLU A 119 1.41 17.74 0.92
CA GLU A 119 0.51 17.11 -0.03
C GLU A 119 -0.84 16.74 0.63
N LEU A 120 -1.93 17.19 0.03
CA LEU A 120 -3.26 16.72 0.36
C LEU A 120 -3.43 15.31 -0.22
N THR A 121 -3.49 14.29 0.66
CA THR A 121 -3.60 12.90 0.20
C THR A 121 -5.03 12.51 -0.13
N ASP A 122 -5.95 12.63 0.80
CA ASP A 122 -7.36 12.33 0.59
C ASP A 122 -8.21 13.61 0.84
N ALA A 123 -9.06 13.96 -0.11
CA ALA A 123 -10.01 15.07 0.02
C ALA A 123 -11.26 14.74 -0.80
N TYR A 124 -12.23 14.09 -0.15
CA TYR A 124 -13.40 13.61 -0.88
C TYR A 124 -14.69 13.63 -0.05
N LEU A 125 -15.80 13.66 -0.77
CA LEU A 125 -17.13 13.36 -0.27
C LEU A 125 -17.51 11.95 -0.71
N GLN A 126 -18.22 11.23 0.13
CA GLN A 126 -18.72 9.89 -0.13
C GLN A 126 -20.19 9.81 0.21
N TRP A 127 -20.93 9.10 -0.63
CA TRP A 127 -22.26 8.59 -0.30
C TRP A 127 -22.23 7.06 -0.41
N SER A 128 -22.87 6.38 0.53
CA SER A 128 -22.97 4.91 0.53
C SER A 128 -24.31 4.43 1.09
N ASP A 129 -24.78 3.32 0.52
CA ASP A 129 -25.85 2.52 1.06
C ASP A 129 -25.37 1.06 1.27
N LYS A 130 -26.32 0.11 1.35
CA LYS A 130 -26.01 -1.31 1.57
C LYS A 130 -25.22 -1.96 0.42
N ARG A 131 -25.25 -1.42 -0.78
CA ARG A 131 -24.67 -2.03 -2.00
C ARG A 131 -23.83 -1.08 -2.81
N PHE A 132 -24.11 0.20 -2.76
CA PHE A 132 -23.48 1.23 -3.57
C PHE A 132 -22.66 2.17 -2.72
N LYS A 133 -21.53 2.57 -3.25
CA LYS A 133 -20.70 3.64 -2.72
C LYS A 133 -20.28 4.52 -3.89
N VAL A 134 -20.43 5.83 -3.75
CA VAL A 134 -19.96 6.82 -4.72
C VAL A 134 -19.03 7.76 -3.99
N ILE A 135 -17.88 8.07 -4.59
CA ILE A 135 -16.87 8.98 -4.04
C ILE A 135 -16.59 10.08 -5.06
N LEU A 136 -16.57 11.32 -4.61
CA LEU A 136 -16.25 12.51 -5.40
C LEU A 136 -15.11 13.27 -4.73
N GLY A 137 -14.02 13.51 -5.44
CA GLY A 137 -12.85 14.26 -4.97
C GLY A 137 -11.55 13.49 -5.13
N GLN A 138 -10.50 13.92 -4.42
CA GLN A 138 -9.20 13.26 -4.44
C GLN A 138 -9.21 12.00 -3.60
N GLN A 139 -8.94 10.87 -4.23
CA GLN A 139 -9.04 9.53 -3.67
C GLN A 139 -7.99 8.60 -4.28
N LYS A 140 -7.80 7.40 -3.71
CA LYS A 140 -7.06 6.34 -4.41
C LYS A 140 -7.84 5.92 -5.66
N ALA A 141 -7.15 5.79 -6.78
CA ALA A 141 -7.65 5.05 -7.92
C ALA A 141 -7.79 3.58 -7.53
N GLN A 142 -8.94 2.95 -7.83
CA GLN A 142 -9.32 1.63 -7.29
C GLN A 142 -8.65 0.49 -8.07
N LEU A 143 -7.33 0.42 -7.99
CA LEU A 143 -6.45 -0.51 -8.71
C LEU A 143 -5.36 -0.98 -7.75
N PRO A 144 -4.45 -1.77 -8.08
CA PRO A 144 -4.15 -3.14 -7.67
C PRO A 144 -4.43 -3.41 -6.18
N LEU A 145 -4.57 -4.65 -5.78
CA LEU A 145 -4.83 -5.07 -4.39
C LEU A 145 -3.78 -4.49 -3.41
N ASP A 146 -2.48 -4.55 -3.78
CA ASP A 146 -1.40 -4.06 -2.91
C ASP A 146 -1.46 -2.53 -2.72
N GLU A 147 -1.89 -1.75 -3.73
CA GLU A 147 -2.12 -0.31 -3.57
C GLU A 147 -3.38 0.00 -2.76
N GLU A 148 -4.49 -0.74 -3.00
CA GLU A 148 -5.74 -0.54 -2.28
C GLU A 148 -5.61 -0.83 -0.78
N ASN A 149 -4.81 -1.83 -0.40
CA ASN A 149 -4.53 -2.11 1.00
C ASN A 149 -3.96 -0.85 1.69
N SER A 150 -4.45 -0.59 2.91
CA SER A 150 -3.86 0.47 3.74
C SER A 150 -2.36 0.22 3.93
N ASN A 151 -1.56 1.27 3.83
CA ASN A 151 -0.12 1.18 4.14
C ASN A 151 0.17 0.83 5.60
N LEU A 152 -0.84 0.91 6.48
CA LEU A 152 -0.76 0.44 7.85
C LEU A 152 -0.85 -1.09 7.95
N ASN A 153 -1.36 -1.78 6.91
CA ASN A 153 -1.68 -3.21 6.92
C ASN A 153 -0.83 -4.06 5.97
N ILE A 154 0.13 -3.47 5.24
CA ILE A 154 1.02 -4.20 4.34
C ILE A 154 2.00 -5.09 5.09
N SER A 155 2.48 -6.15 4.42
CA SER A 155 3.37 -7.17 5.01
C SER A 155 4.84 -6.78 4.97
N PHE A 156 5.22 -5.81 4.15
CA PHE A 156 6.60 -5.35 3.92
C PHE A 156 6.70 -3.85 4.11
N LEU A 157 7.91 -3.30 4.23
CA LEU A 157 8.12 -1.86 4.42
C LEU A 157 7.53 -1.05 3.25
N GLU A 158 7.68 -1.58 2.03
CA GLU A 158 7.09 -0.96 0.84
C GLU A 158 6.27 -1.98 0.04
N ARG A 159 5.42 -1.47 -0.83
CA ARG A 159 4.63 -2.25 -1.79
C ARG A 159 5.52 -2.91 -2.85
N ALA A 160 4.96 -3.81 -3.63
CA ALA A 160 5.63 -4.46 -4.74
C ALA A 160 6.22 -3.42 -5.73
N ALA A 161 7.34 -3.77 -6.36
CA ALA A 161 8.11 -2.86 -7.20
C ALA A 161 7.27 -2.25 -8.34
N PHE A 162 6.36 -3.03 -8.94
CA PHE A 162 5.51 -2.56 -10.02
C PHE A 162 4.53 -1.46 -9.57
N VAL A 163 4.07 -1.47 -8.31
CA VAL A 163 3.18 -0.42 -7.79
C VAL A 163 3.89 0.94 -7.85
N SER A 164 5.16 0.97 -7.46
CA SER A 164 6.00 2.17 -7.56
C SER A 164 6.31 2.52 -9.02
N ALA A 165 6.67 1.53 -9.83
CA ALA A 165 7.11 1.74 -11.20
C ALA A 165 5.97 2.22 -12.11
N PHE A 166 4.78 1.65 -11.98
CA PHE A 166 3.63 2.00 -12.81
C PHE A 166 2.85 3.23 -12.30
N GLY A 167 3.28 3.79 -11.15
CA GLY A 167 2.78 5.09 -10.68
C GLY A 167 1.31 5.09 -10.29
N TYR A 168 0.87 4.06 -9.55
CA TYR A 168 -0.45 4.11 -8.94
C TYR A 168 -0.46 5.16 -7.83
N SER A 169 -1.31 6.17 -7.97
CA SER A 169 -1.37 7.31 -7.06
C SER A 169 -2.82 7.76 -6.86
N ARG A 170 -3.00 8.68 -5.93
CA ARG A 170 -4.28 9.37 -5.76
C ARG A 170 -4.58 10.27 -6.95
N ARG A 171 -5.86 10.36 -7.29
CA ARG A 171 -6.38 11.19 -8.37
C ARG A 171 -7.67 11.87 -7.96
N THR A 172 -7.97 12.98 -8.59
CA THR A 172 -9.24 13.69 -8.42
C THR A 172 -10.25 13.18 -9.42
N GLY A 173 -11.46 12.83 -8.96
CA GLY A 173 -12.47 12.29 -9.87
C GLY A 173 -13.72 11.81 -9.16
N ILE A 174 -14.52 11.06 -9.90
CA ILE A 174 -15.71 10.38 -9.40
C ILE A 174 -15.55 8.88 -9.60
N SER A 175 -15.86 8.10 -8.56
CA SER A 175 -15.88 6.64 -8.62
C SER A 175 -17.13 6.05 -8.04
N GLY A 176 -17.53 4.89 -8.56
CA GLY A 176 -18.63 4.08 -8.10
C GLY A 176 -18.15 2.69 -7.68
N HIS A 177 -18.80 2.13 -6.67
CA HIS A 177 -18.51 0.80 -6.18
C HIS A 177 -19.83 0.07 -5.89
N TYR A 178 -20.00 -1.14 -6.42
CA TYR A 178 -21.17 -1.97 -6.24
C TYR A 178 -20.80 -3.35 -5.73
N VAL A 179 -21.52 -3.83 -4.70
CA VAL A 179 -21.30 -5.16 -4.12
C VAL A 179 -22.59 -5.96 -4.11
N LYS A 180 -22.52 -7.22 -4.53
CA LYS A 180 -23.60 -8.19 -4.48
C LYS A 180 -23.06 -9.57 -4.09
N GLY A 181 -23.40 -10.02 -2.88
CA GLY A 181 -22.84 -11.27 -2.33
C GLY A 181 -21.33 -11.19 -2.21
N ASP A 182 -20.64 -12.13 -2.83
CA ASP A 182 -19.18 -12.21 -2.84
C ASP A 182 -18.54 -11.45 -4.03
N TRP A 183 -19.35 -10.83 -4.88
CA TRP A 183 -18.91 -10.09 -6.05
C TRP A 183 -18.91 -8.59 -5.80
N ALA A 184 -17.89 -7.92 -6.31
CA ALA A 184 -17.84 -6.48 -6.38
C ALA A 184 -17.32 -6.01 -7.74
N ILE A 185 -17.80 -4.85 -8.14
CA ILE A 185 -17.31 -4.09 -9.29
C ILE A 185 -17.13 -2.64 -8.87
N SER A 186 -16.03 -2.04 -9.26
CA SER A 186 -15.75 -0.62 -9.04
C SER A 186 -15.19 -0.01 -10.31
N GLY A 187 -15.45 1.27 -10.52
CA GLY A 187 -14.90 2.02 -11.63
C GLY A 187 -14.99 3.51 -11.37
N GLY A 188 -14.20 4.28 -12.11
CA GLY A 188 -14.18 5.73 -11.97
C GLY A 188 -13.53 6.43 -13.14
N VAL A 189 -13.78 7.72 -13.20
CA VAL A 189 -13.12 8.65 -14.13
C VAL A 189 -12.39 9.69 -13.31
N TYR A 190 -11.15 9.99 -13.71
CA TYR A 190 -10.25 10.80 -12.91
C TYR A 190 -9.43 11.74 -13.80
N THR A 191 -9.01 12.83 -13.20
CA THR A 191 -7.95 13.71 -13.68
C THR A 191 -6.74 13.66 -12.74
N ASP A 192 -5.80 14.54 -12.85
CA ASP A 192 -4.61 14.60 -12.02
C ASP A 192 -4.92 14.90 -10.54
N PRO A 193 -3.98 14.66 -9.62
CA PRO A 193 -4.10 15.07 -8.22
C PRO A 193 -4.33 16.58 -8.09
N LEU A 194 -4.98 17.02 -7.00
CA LEU A 194 -5.29 18.43 -6.75
C LEU A 194 -4.07 19.36 -6.86
N ILE A 195 -2.89 18.90 -6.45
CA ILE A 195 -1.65 19.66 -6.50
C ILE A 195 -1.22 19.99 -7.94
N LEU A 196 -1.66 19.21 -8.92
CA LEU A 196 -1.30 19.34 -10.34
C LEU A 196 -2.42 19.93 -11.21
N LEU A 197 -3.60 20.18 -10.66
CA LEU A 197 -4.76 20.63 -11.47
C LEU A 197 -4.55 21.97 -12.19
N ASN A 198 -3.63 22.80 -11.72
CA ASN A 198 -3.29 24.08 -12.33
C ASN A 198 -2.10 23.98 -13.29
N ASP A 199 -1.49 22.80 -13.43
CA ASP A 199 -0.38 22.57 -14.35
C ASP A 199 -0.92 22.04 -15.68
N VAL A 200 -0.97 22.90 -16.67
CA VAL A 200 -1.50 22.59 -18.01
C VAL A 200 -0.67 21.50 -18.70
N ALA A 201 0.61 21.38 -18.36
CA ALA A 201 1.52 20.39 -18.96
C ALA A 201 1.28 18.96 -18.45
N THR A 202 0.51 18.80 -17.38
CA THR A 202 0.25 17.49 -16.77
C THR A 202 -1.23 17.10 -16.74
N ASN A 203 -2.09 17.79 -17.48
CA ASN A 203 -3.54 17.60 -17.48
C ASN A 203 -3.93 16.25 -18.11
N SER A 204 -3.87 15.20 -17.34
CA SER A 204 -4.23 13.84 -17.78
C SER A 204 -5.64 13.47 -17.39
N SER A 205 -6.23 12.54 -18.15
CA SER A 205 -7.51 11.90 -17.81
C SER A 205 -7.37 10.38 -17.74
N SER A 206 -8.13 9.72 -16.89
CA SER A 206 -8.10 8.27 -16.80
C SER A 206 -9.46 7.65 -16.49
N VAL A 207 -9.60 6.39 -16.90
CA VAL A 207 -10.73 5.51 -16.58
C VAL A 207 -10.17 4.25 -15.93
N ASP A 208 -10.73 3.91 -14.78
CA ASP A 208 -10.37 2.72 -14.01
C ASP A 208 -11.55 1.78 -13.88
N LEU A 209 -11.29 0.49 -13.96
CA LEU A 209 -12.26 -0.57 -13.71
C LEU A 209 -11.59 -1.68 -12.92
N ARG A 210 -12.24 -2.17 -11.87
CA ARG A 210 -11.83 -3.35 -11.11
C ARG A 210 -13.03 -4.19 -10.76
N THR A 211 -12.91 -5.50 -10.88
CA THR A 211 -13.88 -6.47 -10.41
C THR A 211 -13.21 -7.54 -9.58
N TYR A 212 -13.89 -8.04 -8.57
CA TYR A 212 -13.39 -9.16 -7.79
C TYR A 212 -14.51 -10.06 -7.28
N TRP A 213 -14.14 -11.30 -7.00
CA TRP A 213 -14.94 -12.30 -6.32
C TRP A 213 -14.21 -12.73 -5.05
N SER A 214 -14.87 -12.56 -3.89
CA SER A 214 -14.24 -12.81 -2.59
C SER A 214 -15.11 -13.73 -1.72
N PRO A 215 -15.21 -15.03 -2.06
CA PRO A 215 -16.04 -15.99 -1.35
C PRO A 215 -15.38 -16.51 -0.08
N GLN A 216 -16.23 -17.04 0.80
CA GLN A 216 -15.79 -17.82 1.94
C GLN A 216 -16.26 -19.26 1.80
N PHE A 217 -15.32 -20.22 1.79
CA PHE A 217 -15.58 -21.65 1.81
C PHE A 217 -15.05 -22.26 3.11
N ALA A 218 -15.94 -22.84 3.91
CA ALA A 218 -15.62 -23.34 5.24
C ALA A 218 -14.87 -22.27 6.08
N SER A 219 -13.63 -22.56 6.49
CA SER A 219 -12.78 -21.64 7.28
C SER A 219 -11.81 -20.81 6.44
N ALA A 220 -11.85 -20.92 5.11
CA ALA A 220 -10.96 -20.19 4.22
C ALA A 220 -11.71 -19.06 3.51
N LYS A 221 -11.09 -17.89 3.42
CA LYS A 221 -11.52 -16.78 2.59
C LYS A 221 -10.63 -16.71 1.38
N PHE A 222 -11.25 -16.48 0.22
CA PHE A 222 -10.56 -16.35 -1.06
C PHE A 222 -10.85 -14.99 -1.66
N HIS A 223 -10.00 -14.58 -2.55
CA HIS A 223 -10.15 -13.38 -3.36
C HIS A 223 -9.52 -13.61 -4.72
N LEU A 224 -10.25 -13.32 -5.78
CA LEU A 224 -9.78 -13.30 -7.16
C LEU A 224 -10.30 -12.03 -7.82
N GLY A 225 -9.46 -11.30 -8.49
CA GLY A 225 -9.86 -10.06 -9.14
C GLY A 225 -9.06 -9.75 -10.39
N ALA A 226 -9.58 -8.79 -11.14
CA ALA A 226 -8.98 -8.24 -12.33
C ALA A 226 -9.24 -6.73 -12.39
N SER A 227 -8.29 -6.00 -12.96
CA SER A 227 -8.37 -4.55 -13.12
C SER A 227 -7.92 -4.11 -14.50
N TYR A 228 -8.48 -3.00 -14.94
CA TYR A 228 -8.10 -2.30 -16.16
C TYR A 228 -7.99 -0.81 -15.88
N HIS A 229 -6.95 -0.18 -16.42
CA HIS A 229 -6.72 1.25 -16.36
C HIS A 229 -6.35 1.75 -17.74
N TRP A 230 -7.00 2.82 -18.15
CA TRP A 230 -6.64 3.59 -19.33
C TRP A 230 -6.38 5.03 -18.91
N ARG A 231 -5.30 5.62 -19.42
CA ARG A 231 -4.93 7.00 -19.14
C ARG A 231 -4.50 7.68 -20.42
N ASP A 232 -5.05 8.87 -20.69
CA ASP A 232 -4.56 9.83 -21.65
C ASP A 232 -3.72 10.87 -20.91
N LEU A 233 -2.48 11.01 -21.30
CA LEU A 233 -1.54 11.89 -20.63
C LEU A 233 -1.66 13.34 -21.13
N ASN A 234 -2.39 13.57 -22.26
CA ASN A 234 -2.59 14.88 -22.87
C ASN A 234 -1.29 15.69 -22.91
N ASP A 235 -0.19 15.03 -23.28
CA ASP A 235 1.10 15.65 -23.27
C ASP A 235 1.18 16.69 -24.39
N PHE A 236 1.34 17.96 -24.05
CA PHE A 236 1.59 19.04 -24.99
C PHE A 236 3.03 19.07 -25.50
N GLY A 237 3.73 17.91 -25.45
CA GLY A 237 5.06 17.73 -26.03
C GLY A 237 6.21 18.16 -25.12
N ILE A 238 5.97 18.34 -23.83
CA ILE A 238 6.99 18.82 -22.87
C ILE A 238 7.31 17.79 -21.78
N ALA A 239 6.32 16.98 -21.36
CA ALA A 239 6.51 16.05 -20.27
C ALA A 239 6.89 14.65 -20.76
N THR A 240 7.95 14.09 -20.21
CA THR A 240 8.35 12.72 -20.46
C THR A 240 8.05 11.83 -19.25
N THR A 241 7.60 10.62 -19.53
CA THR A 241 7.29 9.62 -18.51
C THR A 241 8.48 8.70 -18.28
N ARG A 242 8.71 8.33 -17.01
CA ARG A 242 9.69 7.31 -16.62
C ARG A 242 9.05 6.30 -15.68
N TYR A 243 9.16 5.03 -16.03
CA TYR A 243 8.76 3.92 -15.18
C TYR A 243 9.97 3.47 -14.38
N ARG A 244 9.90 3.54 -13.03
CA ARG A 244 11.06 3.29 -12.17
C ARG A 244 10.64 2.89 -10.74
N SER A 245 11.43 2.07 -10.07
CA SER A 245 11.21 1.66 -8.69
C SER A 245 12.39 1.95 -7.79
N ARG A 246 12.10 2.11 -6.49
CA ARG A 246 13.08 2.18 -5.41
C ARG A 246 13.43 0.77 -4.91
N PRO A 247 14.60 0.59 -4.26
CA PRO A 247 15.05 -0.72 -3.77
C PRO A 247 14.32 -1.15 -2.49
N ALA A 248 13.02 -1.49 -2.57
CA ALA A 248 12.17 -1.94 -1.44
C ALA A 248 12.17 -1.00 -0.20
N LEU A 249 12.64 0.24 -0.38
CA LEU A 249 12.68 1.32 0.62
C LEU A 249 12.32 2.65 -0.04
N ARG A 250 11.79 3.60 0.72
CA ARG A 250 11.54 4.96 0.24
C ARG A 250 12.46 6.03 0.81
N ILE A 251 13.31 5.70 1.76
CA ILE A 251 14.28 6.63 2.35
C ILE A 251 15.44 6.99 1.41
N THR A 252 15.58 6.37 0.25
CA THR A 252 16.53 6.74 -0.79
C THR A 252 15.82 7.16 -2.06
N ASP A 253 16.36 8.17 -2.74
CA ASP A 253 15.91 8.57 -4.07
C ASP A 253 16.57 7.80 -5.21
N THR A 254 17.55 6.96 -4.89
CA THR A 254 18.25 6.13 -5.88
C THR A 254 17.31 5.12 -6.51
N ARG A 255 17.39 4.98 -7.81
CA ARG A 255 16.67 4.02 -8.64
C ARG A 255 17.64 3.18 -9.42
N TYR A 256 17.73 1.88 -9.06
CA TYR A 256 18.60 0.94 -9.77
C TYR A 256 17.90 0.34 -11.00
N ILE A 257 16.57 0.46 -11.08
CA ILE A 257 15.73 0.07 -12.20
C ILE A 257 14.88 1.25 -12.66
N GLY A 258 14.84 1.49 -13.97
CA GLY A 258 14.03 2.57 -14.55
C GLY A 258 14.28 2.77 -16.01
N THR A 259 13.23 3.06 -16.76
CA THR A 259 13.31 3.40 -18.18
C THR A 259 14.04 4.73 -18.40
N PRO A 260 14.60 4.97 -19.58
CA PRO A 260 14.88 6.32 -20.03
C PRO A 260 13.59 7.17 -20.01
N ALA A 261 13.70 8.46 -20.25
CA ALA A 261 12.55 9.32 -20.47
C ALA A 261 11.85 8.89 -21.77
N LEU A 262 10.55 8.62 -21.69
CA LEU A 262 9.73 8.17 -22.80
C LEU A 262 8.66 9.21 -23.07
N ASP A 263 8.47 9.52 -24.34
CA ASP A 263 7.36 10.32 -24.82
C ASP A 263 6.12 9.41 -24.93
N VAL A 264 5.25 9.46 -23.93
CA VAL A 264 4.09 8.57 -23.80
C VAL A 264 2.81 9.40 -23.87
N GLU A 265 1.97 9.09 -24.84
CA GLU A 265 0.67 9.75 -25.00
C GLU A 265 -0.40 9.07 -24.14
N LYS A 266 -0.42 7.74 -24.14
CA LYS A 266 -1.46 6.96 -23.44
C LYS A 266 -0.86 5.77 -22.74
N GLU A 267 -1.49 5.39 -21.62
CA GLU A 267 -1.18 4.17 -20.88
C GLU A 267 -2.39 3.25 -20.83
N GLN A 268 -2.14 1.96 -20.98
CA GLN A 268 -3.11 0.91 -20.70
C GLN A 268 -2.48 -0.06 -19.70
N ARG A 269 -3.19 -0.38 -18.63
CA ARG A 269 -2.72 -1.32 -17.62
C ARG A 269 -3.78 -2.40 -17.42
N PHE A 270 -3.34 -3.63 -17.38
CA PHE A 270 -4.17 -4.78 -17.05
C PHE A 270 -3.58 -5.47 -15.83
N GLY A 271 -4.42 -5.85 -14.88
CA GLY A 271 -4.00 -6.52 -13.65
C GLY A 271 -4.85 -7.72 -13.31
N LEU A 272 -4.20 -8.74 -12.75
CA LEU A 272 -4.83 -9.91 -12.13
C LEU A 272 -4.37 -9.98 -10.68
N GLU A 273 -5.26 -10.37 -9.78
CA GLU A 273 -5.01 -10.45 -8.35
C GLU A 273 -5.65 -11.67 -7.72
N ALA A 274 -4.96 -12.26 -6.75
CA ALA A 274 -5.46 -13.38 -5.98
C ALA A 274 -4.99 -13.27 -4.52
N ALA A 275 -5.84 -13.66 -3.57
CA ALA A 275 -5.47 -13.81 -2.18
C ALA A 275 -6.27 -14.92 -1.50
N ALA A 276 -5.72 -15.49 -0.42
CA ALA A 276 -6.44 -16.42 0.43
C ALA A 276 -5.97 -16.30 1.88
N VAL A 277 -6.90 -16.54 2.81
CA VAL A 277 -6.64 -16.60 4.25
C VAL A 277 -7.30 -17.82 4.83
N ARG A 278 -6.54 -18.63 5.58
CA ARG A 278 -7.06 -19.77 6.34
C ARG A 278 -6.35 -19.88 7.70
N GLY A 279 -7.10 -19.62 8.77
CA GLY A 279 -6.53 -19.59 10.11
C GLY A 279 -5.36 -18.60 10.21
N ARG A 280 -4.18 -19.09 10.58
CA ARG A 280 -2.96 -18.27 10.72
C ARG A 280 -2.23 -18.00 9.42
N PHE A 281 -2.59 -18.64 8.31
CA PHE A 281 -1.91 -18.54 7.03
C PHE A 281 -2.63 -17.60 6.10
N HIS A 282 -1.86 -16.85 5.32
CA HIS A 282 -2.36 -16.02 4.21
C HIS A 282 -1.40 -16.04 3.05
N VAL A 283 -1.94 -15.83 1.86
CA VAL A 283 -1.19 -15.67 0.62
C VAL A 283 -1.82 -14.54 -0.19
N ALA A 284 -1.01 -13.85 -0.99
CA ALA A 284 -1.47 -12.91 -2.01
C ALA A 284 -0.52 -12.93 -3.20
N ALA A 285 -1.05 -12.65 -4.38
CA ALA A 285 -0.27 -12.52 -5.61
C ALA A 285 -0.97 -11.55 -6.55
N GLU A 286 -0.17 -10.79 -7.30
CA GLU A 286 -0.64 -9.94 -8.39
C GLU A 286 0.31 -10.01 -9.57
N ALA A 287 -0.24 -9.81 -10.78
CA ALA A 287 0.50 -9.67 -12.02
C ALA A 287 -0.09 -8.53 -12.84
N HIS A 288 0.75 -7.60 -13.29
CA HIS A 288 0.34 -6.40 -13.99
C HIS A 288 1.18 -6.15 -15.24
N TRP A 289 0.50 -5.77 -16.30
CA TRP A 289 1.09 -5.36 -17.58
C TRP A 289 0.76 -3.90 -17.82
N LEU A 290 1.74 -3.12 -18.23
CA LEU A 290 1.59 -1.73 -18.64
C LEU A 290 2.06 -1.58 -20.08
N LYS A 291 1.15 -1.19 -20.97
CA LYS A 291 1.46 -0.79 -22.34
C LYS A 291 1.49 0.73 -22.40
N ALA A 292 2.63 1.29 -22.83
CA ALA A 292 2.82 2.73 -23.04
C ALA A 292 2.74 3.03 -24.52
N GLN A 293 1.72 3.79 -24.94
CA GLN A 293 1.53 4.18 -26.36
C GLN A 293 2.31 5.46 -26.65
N ARG A 294 3.03 5.48 -27.77
CA ARG A 294 3.88 6.60 -28.18
C ARG A 294 3.58 7.00 -29.63
N ASP A 295 3.68 8.31 -29.94
CA ASP A 295 3.51 8.75 -31.31
C ASP A 295 4.67 8.27 -32.18
N ARG A 296 4.34 7.58 -33.29
CA ARG A 296 5.27 7.13 -34.36
C ARG A 296 6.44 6.27 -33.90
N LEU A 297 6.37 5.69 -32.69
CA LEU A 297 7.38 4.79 -32.13
C LEU A 297 6.71 3.49 -31.67
N ASP A 298 7.53 2.43 -31.45
CA ASP A 298 7.02 1.18 -30.91
C ASP A 298 6.47 1.37 -29.50
N ASP A 299 5.33 0.75 -29.22
CA ASP A 299 4.65 0.75 -27.93
C ASP A 299 5.30 -0.27 -26.99
N PRO A 300 6.09 0.12 -25.99
CA PRO A 300 6.64 -0.82 -25.04
C PRO A 300 5.56 -1.39 -24.12
N THR A 301 5.75 -2.65 -23.74
CA THR A 301 4.93 -3.30 -22.70
C THR A 301 5.85 -3.76 -21.57
N PHE A 302 5.57 -3.29 -20.36
CA PHE A 302 6.30 -3.63 -19.14
C PHE A 302 5.50 -4.60 -18.30
N PHE A 303 6.18 -5.38 -17.46
CA PHE A 303 5.57 -6.40 -16.64
C PHE A 303 6.07 -6.30 -15.19
N GLY A 304 5.17 -6.50 -14.24
CA GLY A 304 5.52 -6.65 -12.84
C GLY A 304 4.57 -7.57 -12.10
N ALA A 305 5.10 -8.33 -11.17
CA ALA A 305 4.33 -9.29 -10.39
C ALA A 305 4.92 -9.50 -9.00
N TYR A 306 4.11 -9.95 -8.05
CA TYR A 306 4.60 -10.51 -6.80
C TYR A 306 3.76 -11.72 -6.38
N ALA A 307 4.38 -12.54 -5.53
CA ALA A 307 3.69 -13.55 -4.73
C ALA A 307 4.19 -13.46 -3.30
N GLU A 308 3.27 -13.39 -2.33
CA GLU A 308 3.61 -13.39 -0.91
C GLU A 308 2.86 -14.47 -0.14
N MET A 309 3.49 -14.95 0.92
CA MET A 309 2.87 -15.80 1.92
C MET A 309 3.25 -15.33 3.32
N GLY A 310 2.38 -15.59 4.27
CA GLY A 310 2.67 -15.28 5.66
C GLY A 310 1.95 -16.17 6.63
N VAL A 311 2.51 -16.22 7.83
CA VAL A 311 1.97 -17.01 8.94
C VAL A 311 2.08 -16.23 10.25
N PHE A 312 1.01 -16.26 11.05
CA PHE A 312 1.06 -15.81 12.44
C PHE A 312 1.70 -16.87 13.32
N LEU A 313 2.75 -16.49 14.03
CA LEU A 313 3.38 -17.34 15.05
C LEU A 313 2.51 -17.42 16.32
N THR A 314 1.61 -16.46 16.49
CA THR A 314 0.58 -16.38 17.54
C THR A 314 -0.77 -16.93 17.06
N LYS A 315 -1.83 -16.87 17.88
CA LYS A 315 -3.17 -17.35 17.53
C LYS A 315 -4.00 -16.36 16.69
N ASP A 316 -3.34 -15.39 16.11
CA ASP A 316 -3.96 -14.35 15.31
C ASP A 316 -4.17 -14.78 13.85
N SER A 317 -4.94 -14.00 13.09
CA SER A 317 -5.15 -14.20 11.67
C SER A 317 -5.22 -12.85 10.95
N ARG A 318 -4.90 -12.84 9.65
CA ARG A 318 -5.00 -11.63 8.83
C ARG A 318 -6.46 -11.45 8.38
N PRO A 319 -7.12 -10.34 8.71
CA PRO A 319 -8.47 -10.10 8.19
C PRO A 319 -8.42 -9.95 6.67
N LEU A 320 -9.39 -10.57 5.97
CA LEU A 320 -9.65 -10.33 4.55
C LEU A 320 -11.15 -10.03 4.43
N LYS A 321 -11.49 -8.79 4.10
CA LYS A 321 -12.87 -8.31 4.07
C LYS A 321 -13.05 -7.32 2.92
N GLY A 322 -14.11 -7.50 2.15
CA GLY A 322 -14.36 -6.63 0.98
C GLY A 322 -13.21 -6.64 -0.04
N GLY A 323 -12.51 -7.77 -0.17
CA GLY A 323 -11.36 -7.91 -1.07
C GLY A 323 -10.07 -7.25 -0.61
N LEU A 324 -9.98 -6.77 0.65
CA LEU A 324 -8.80 -6.07 1.19
C LEU A 324 -8.32 -6.70 2.51
N PHE A 325 -7.02 -6.61 2.77
CA PHE A 325 -6.46 -6.98 4.06
C PHE A 325 -6.65 -5.86 5.07
N GLY A 326 -7.29 -6.20 6.21
CA GLY A 326 -7.59 -5.27 7.29
C GLY A 326 -6.50 -5.17 8.36
N ALA A 327 -6.73 -4.29 9.33
CA ALA A 327 -5.90 -4.12 10.51
C ALA A 327 -5.89 -5.38 11.38
N ILE A 328 -4.74 -5.65 12.00
CA ILE A 328 -4.56 -6.79 12.88
C ILE A 328 -4.88 -6.35 14.30
N LYS A 329 -5.93 -6.96 14.88
CA LYS A 329 -6.30 -6.82 16.27
C LYS A 329 -5.73 -8.02 17.04
N PRO A 330 -4.67 -7.84 17.85
CA PRO A 330 -4.08 -8.97 18.60
C PRO A 330 -5.09 -9.65 19.51
N HIS A 331 -5.18 -10.98 19.41
CA HIS A 331 -6.07 -11.77 20.29
C HIS A 331 -5.72 -11.60 21.79
N LYS A 332 -4.43 -11.44 22.09
CA LYS A 332 -3.93 -11.14 23.43
C LYS A 332 -2.88 -10.02 23.33
N PRO A 333 -3.29 -8.74 23.45
CA PRO A 333 -2.36 -7.62 23.36
C PRO A 333 -1.39 -7.57 24.56
N VAL A 334 -0.29 -6.88 24.38
CA VAL A 334 0.61 -6.49 25.47
C VAL A 334 -0.15 -5.59 26.43
N GLY A 335 0.01 -5.82 27.74
CA GLY A 335 -0.83 -5.16 28.76
C GLY A 335 -2.13 -5.92 29.07
N GLY A 336 -2.63 -6.75 28.15
CA GLY A 336 -3.75 -7.70 28.38
C GLY A 336 -3.30 -9.13 28.70
N GLY A 337 -2.06 -9.33 29.18
CA GLY A 337 -1.50 -10.64 29.52
C GLY A 337 -1.03 -11.46 28.33
N GLY A 338 -0.79 -10.82 27.18
CA GLY A 338 -0.28 -11.45 25.97
C GLY A 338 0.99 -10.81 25.40
N LEU A 339 1.47 -11.40 24.30
CA LEU A 339 2.64 -10.92 23.55
C LEU A 339 2.26 -9.98 22.40
N GLY A 340 0.96 -9.82 22.10
CA GLY A 340 0.52 -9.24 20.84
C GLY A 340 0.54 -10.25 19.70
N ALA A 341 0.38 -9.79 18.47
CA ALA A 341 0.44 -10.62 17.27
C ALA A 341 1.84 -10.59 16.65
N VAL A 342 2.37 -11.75 16.30
CA VAL A 342 3.67 -11.91 15.62
C VAL A 342 3.46 -12.62 14.29
N GLN A 343 3.90 -12.01 13.20
CA GLN A 343 3.70 -12.47 11.83
C GLN A 343 5.03 -12.56 11.09
N LEU A 344 5.26 -13.68 10.40
CA LEU A 344 6.38 -13.88 9.48
C LEU A 344 5.84 -13.93 8.06
N ASN A 345 6.51 -13.22 7.13
CA ASN A 345 6.11 -13.16 5.73
C ASN A 345 7.31 -13.36 4.81
N LEU A 346 7.06 -13.94 3.64
CA LEU A 346 7.98 -14.09 2.52
C LEU A 346 7.33 -13.54 1.27
N ARG A 347 8.10 -12.86 0.40
CA ARG A 347 7.66 -12.35 -0.91
C ARG A 347 8.73 -12.59 -1.96
N TYR A 348 8.30 -13.02 -3.13
CA TYR A 348 9.03 -12.85 -4.38
C TYR A 348 8.41 -11.67 -5.14
N ASP A 349 9.23 -10.77 -5.66
CA ASP A 349 8.83 -9.54 -6.34
C ASP A 349 9.61 -9.43 -7.65
N HIS A 350 8.92 -9.29 -8.77
CA HIS A 350 9.49 -9.21 -10.10
C HIS A 350 9.05 -7.95 -10.82
N LEU A 351 10.00 -7.27 -11.48
CA LEU A 351 9.74 -6.12 -12.34
C LEU A 351 10.62 -6.18 -13.57
N ASP A 352 10.02 -6.17 -14.77
CA ASP A 352 10.70 -6.10 -16.05
C ASP A 352 10.30 -4.82 -16.79
N LEU A 353 11.25 -3.91 -16.93
CA LEU A 353 11.11 -2.65 -17.65
C LEU A 353 11.89 -2.66 -18.98
N ASN A 354 12.23 -3.83 -19.49
CA ASN A 354 12.78 -4.01 -20.83
C ASN A 354 11.67 -4.31 -21.84
N SER A 355 11.66 -3.65 -22.98
CA SER A 355 10.72 -3.91 -24.06
C SER A 355 11.25 -3.39 -25.40
N GLY A 356 11.49 -4.28 -26.34
CA GLY A 356 12.10 -3.94 -27.62
C GLY A 356 13.48 -3.28 -27.45
N ASN A 357 13.62 -2.06 -27.93
CA ASN A 357 14.84 -1.26 -27.80
C ASN A 357 14.89 -0.42 -26.50
N ILE A 358 13.85 -0.48 -25.66
CA ILE A 358 13.84 0.16 -24.35
C ILE A 358 14.51 -0.76 -23.33
N VAL A 359 15.58 -0.27 -22.70
CA VAL A 359 16.30 -0.96 -21.64
C VAL A 359 16.07 -0.20 -20.33
N GLY A 360 15.10 -0.63 -19.54
CA GLY A 360 14.79 -0.09 -18.21
C GLY A 360 15.30 -0.97 -17.07
N GLY A 361 15.77 -2.17 -17.38
CA GLY A 361 16.29 -3.18 -16.46
C GLY A 361 15.23 -4.16 -15.97
N LYS A 362 15.72 -5.18 -15.24
CA LYS A 362 14.92 -6.20 -14.55
C LYS A 362 15.33 -6.26 -13.07
N GLN A 363 14.37 -6.52 -12.21
CA GLN A 363 14.56 -6.76 -10.79
C GLN A 363 13.88 -8.05 -10.37
N ASP A 364 14.61 -8.90 -9.66
CA ASP A 364 14.08 -10.05 -8.92
C ASP A 364 14.39 -9.87 -7.44
N GLY A 365 13.35 -9.71 -6.63
CA GLY A 365 13.44 -9.45 -5.21
C GLY A 365 12.97 -10.64 -4.37
N TYR A 366 13.76 -11.02 -3.38
CA TYR A 366 13.42 -12.01 -2.36
C TYR A 366 13.37 -11.32 -1.01
N LEU A 367 12.19 -11.26 -0.41
CA LEU A 367 11.97 -10.48 0.81
C LEU A 367 11.45 -11.37 1.93
N ALA A 368 11.94 -11.14 3.14
CA ALA A 368 11.41 -11.70 4.37
C ALA A 368 11.09 -10.57 5.35
N SER A 369 9.97 -10.66 6.07
CA SER A 369 9.62 -9.69 7.10
C SER A 369 9.11 -10.37 8.36
N LEU A 370 9.45 -9.80 9.51
CA LEU A 370 8.91 -10.14 10.82
C LEU A 370 8.17 -8.91 11.35
N ILE A 371 6.90 -9.09 11.69
CA ILE A 371 6.04 -8.01 12.17
C ILE A 371 5.55 -8.36 13.56
N TRP A 372 5.75 -7.44 14.50
CA TRP A 372 5.17 -7.49 15.83
C TRP A 372 4.14 -6.37 15.99
N THR A 373 2.91 -6.75 16.32
CA THR A 373 1.79 -5.86 16.61
C THR A 373 1.43 -6.07 18.09
N PRO A 374 2.05 -5.34 19.04
CA PRO A 374 1.80 -5.50 20.47
C PRO A 374 0.39 -5.08 20.86
N ALA A 375 -0.14 -4.05 20.20
CA ALA A 375 -1.48 -3.51 20.35
C ALA A 375 -1.97 -3.04 18.97
N GLU A 376 -3.27 -2.76 18.83
CA GLU A 376 -3.92 -2.42 17.58
C GLU A 376 -3.27 -1.24 16.83
N ASN A 377 -2.83 -0.23 17.58
CA ASN A 377 -2.33 1.05 17.05
C ASN A 377 -0.81 1.11 16.88
N PHE A 378 -0.09 0.04 17.22
CA PHE A 378 1.37 0.02 17.18
C PHE A 378 1.88 -1.19 16.40
N ARG A 379 2.86 -0.99 15.52
CA ARG A 379 3.56 -2.07 14.80
C ARG A 379 5.06 -1.79 14.76
N LEU A 380 5.84 -2.85 14.96
CA LEU A 380 7.26 -2.88 14.68
C LEU A 380 7.50 -3.91 13.57
N MET A 381 8.21 -3.51 12.54
CA MET A 381 8.46 -4.34 11.36
C MET A 381 9.96 -4.42 11.11
N GLY A 382 10.51 -5.62 11.01
CA GLY A 382 11.84 -5.88 10.48
C GLY A 382 11.74 -6.52 9.10
N GLN A 383 12.58 -6.12 8.16
CA GLN A 383 12.62 -6.65 6.80
C GLN A 383 14.05 -6.89 6.35
N PHE A 384 14.28 -8.01 5.69
CA PHE A 384 15.43 -8.26 4.83
C PHE A 384 14.93 -8.42 3.38
N ALA A 385 15.63 -7.80 2.44
CA ALA A 385 15.38 -7.98 1.02
C ALA A 385 16.71 -8.14 0.27
N GLN A 386 16.79 -9.12 -0.63
CA GLN A 386 17.82 -9.26 -1.64
C GLN A 386 17.22 -8.95 -3.00
N LEU A 387 17.75 -7.93 -3.66
CA LEU A 387 17.29 -7.44 -4.96
C LEU A 387 18.37 -7.69 -5.99
N ASN A 388 18.07 -8.55 -6.98
CA ASN A 388 18.97 -8.86 -8.07
C ASN A 388 18.56 -8.04 -9.30
N TYR A 389 19.49 -7.25 -9.81
CA TYR A 389 19.28 -6.40 -10.97
C TYR A 389 20.00 -6.96 -12.18
N SER A 390 19.33 -6.91 -13.35
CA SER A 390 19.92 -7.09 -14.67
C SER A 390 19.60 -5.88 -15.51
N ASP A 391 20.52 -5.44 -16.36
CA ASP A 391 20.41 -4.20 -17.15
C ASP A 391 20.08 -2.97 -16.29
N ALA A 392 20.63 -2.91 -15.08
CA ALA A 392 20.37 -1.84 -14.12
C ALA A 392 20.58 -0.45 -14.74
N ALA A 393 19.76 0.53 -14.31
CA ALA A 393 19.86 1.92 -14.76
C ALA A 393 21.21 2.54 -14.39
N ILE A 394 21.82 2.11 -13.28
CA ILE A 394 23.12 2.58 -12.78
C ILE A 394 24.15 1.46 -12.99
N ALA A 395 25.22 1.76 -13.73
CA ALA A 395 26.35 0.83 -13.90
C ALA A 395 27.38 1.05 -12.78
N VAL A 396 27.97 -0.05 -12.29
CA VAL A 396 29.10 -0.01 -11.35
C VAL A 396 30.30 -0.67 -12.03
N ALA A 397 31.37 0.08 -12.23
CA ALA A 397 32.54 -0.35 -13.00
C ALA A 397 32.18 -0.97 -14.37
N GLY A 398 31.18 -0.41 -15.07
CA GLY A 398 30.67 -0.89 -16.34
C GLY A 398 29.67 -2.05 -16.24
N ASN A 399 29.52 -2.67 -15.07
CA ASN A 399 28.57 -3.78 -14.87
C ASN A 399 27.19 -3.25 -14.50
N ARG A 400 26.14 -3.77 -15.17
CA ARG A 400 24.72 -3.46 -14.92
C ARG A 400 23.95 -4.65 -14.33
N SER A 401 24.66 -5.71 -13.92
CA SER A 401 24.07 -6.89 -13.28
C SER A 401 24.71 -7.07 -11.90
N TYR A 402 23.94 -6.83 -10.84
CA TYR A 402 24.41 -6.90 -9.46
C TYR A 402 23.25 -7.08 -8.47
N SER A 403 23.60 -7.44 -7.26
CA SER A 403 22.66 -7.57 -6.14
C SER A 403 22.79 -6.42 -5.15
N VAL A 404 21.67 -6.07 -4.53
CA VAL A 404 21.57 -5.10 -3.43
C VAL A 404 20.83 -5.76 -2.28
N ASP A 405 21.44 -5.74 -1.10
CA ASP A 405 20.78 -6.23 0.12
C ASP A 405 20.25 -5.04 0.93
N VAL A 406 19.05 -5.21 1.48
CA VAL A 406 18.36 -4.21 2.28
C VAL A 406 17.95 -4.82 3.60
N LEU A 407 18.47 -4.26 4.70
CA LEU A 407 17.98 -4.57 6.05
C LEU A 407 17.27 -3.32 6.57
N GLY A 408 16.00 -3.43 6.89
CA GLY A 408 15.19 -2.28 7.32
C GLY A 408 14.32 -2.59 8.53
N VAL A 409 14.08 -1.55 9.33
CA VAL A 409 13.18 -1.59 10.48
C VAL A 409 12.24 -0.38 10.41
N ARG A 410 10.94 -0.61 10.65
CA ARG A 410 9.93 0.45 10.76
C ARG A 410 9.23 0.38 12.10
N GLY A 411 9.17 1.52 12.80
CA GLY A 411 8.20 1.78 13.86
C GLY A 411 6.99 2.49 13.28
N GLN A 412 5.78 2.03 13.64
CA GLN A 412 4.54 2.60 13.18
C GLN A 412 3.58 2.80 14.34
N ILE A 413 2.95 3.98 14.38
CA ILE A 413 1.86 4.31 15.29
C ILE A 413 0.75 5.03 14.53
N SER A 414 -0.52 4.72 14.85
CA SER A 414 -1.68 5.30 14.16
C SER A 414 -2.91 5.34 15.06
N PHE A 415 -3.75 6.33 14.85
CA PHE A 415 -5.05 6.50 15.52
C PHE A 415 -6.11 7.00 14.55
#